data_ff4bef7947701d94ee92f7f57560f4f8
#
_entry.id   ff4bef7947701d94ee92f7f57560f4f8
#
_cell.length_a   1.000
_cell.length_b   1.000
_cell.length_c   1.000
_cell.angle_alpha   90.00
_cell.angle_beta   90.00
_cell.angle_gamma   90.00
#
_symmetry.space_group_name_H-M   'P 1'
#
loop_
_entity.id
_entity.type
_entity.pdbx_description
1 polymer ?
#
loop_
_entity_poly.entity_id
_entity_poly.type
_entity_poly.pdbx_seq_one_letter_code
_entity_poly.pdbx_strand_id
1 'polypeptide(L)'
;RTAQMKDEFAKRNTKVLALSVDDVASHEGWAPDIGEVGGTELNFPIIADPDKKVAELYDMIHPGEGDTSTVRSVFIIDPANKVRLTLTYPKSVGRNFDELLRVVGALQLTDSAPVATPADWTQGEKVIVSPGMSTEDAKERFGADKVEEVKPYLRWTDDPS
;
A
#
# COMPACT_ATOMS: atom_id res chain seq x y z
N ARG A 1 -7.76 11.76 6.25
CA ARG A 1 -8.05 10.32 6.26
C ARG A 1 -6.84 9.51 6.72
N THR A 2 -5.65 9.70 6.17
CA THR A 2 -4.44 8.93 6.52
C THR A 2 -4.17 8.90 8.03
N ALA A 3 -4.23 10.06 8.70
CA ALA A 3 -4.02 10.15 10.16
C ALA A 3 -5.06 9.36 10.96
N GLN A 4 -6.31 9.31 10.50
CA GLN A 4 -7.38 8.50 11.10
C GLN A 4 -7.13 6.98 10.99
N MET A 5 -6.29 6.55 10.05
CA MET A 5 -5.99 5.14 9.80
C MET A 5 -4.67 4.68 10.44
N LYS A 6 -4.12 5.49 11.37
CA LYS A 6 -2.85 5.21 12.06
C LYS A 6 -2.77 3.80 12.61
N ASP A 7 -3.80 3.37 13.33
CA ASP A 7 -3.82 2.06 13.98
C ASP A 7 -3.87 0.91 12.96
N GLU A 8 -4.54 1.11 11.83
CA GLU A 8 -4.58 0.11 10.76
C GLU A 8 -3.22 -0.06 10.07
N PHE A 9 -2.47 1.02 9.88
CA PHE A 9 -1.09 0.95 9.41
C PHE A 9 -0.17 0.32 10.45
N ALA A 10 -0.33 0.68 11.73
CA ALA A 10 0.46 0.12 12.82
C ALA A 10 0.25 -1.39 12.98
N LYS A 11 -0.98 -1.90 12.89
CA LYS A 11 -1.29 -3.35 12.91
C LYS A 11 -0.54 -4.11 11.80
N ARG A 12 -0.26 -3.45 10.69
CA ARG A 12 0.49 -4.01 9.55
C ARG A 12 1.99 -3.68 9.60
N ASN A 13 2.50 -3.23 10.74
CA ASN A 13 3.89 -2.77 10.90
C ASN A 13 4.33 -1.82 9.77
N THR A 14 3.43 -0.95 9.34
CA THR A 14 3.62 -0.03 8.23
C THR A 14 3.75 1.39 8.74
N LYS A 15 4.82 2.08 8.33
CA LYS A 15 5.05 3.49 8.62
C LYS A 15 4.57 4.33 7.45
N VAL A 16 3.88 5.43 7.78
CA VAL A 16 3.42 6.41 6.79
C VAL A 16 4.41 7.58 6.75
N LEU A 17 4.73 8.01 5.55
CA LEU A 17 5.52 9.20 5.27
C LEU A 17 4.83 9.97 4.15
N ALA A 18 4.64 11.27 4.30
CA ALA A 18 4.15 12.12 3.23
C ALA A 18 5.27 12.99 2.67
N LEU A 19 5.06 13.50 1.46
CA LEU A 19 5.93 14.47 0.81
C LEU A 19 5.08 15.57 0.19
N SER A 20 5.51 16.81 0.36
CA SER A 20 4.98 17.98 -0.34
C SER A 20 6.13 18.85 -0.83
N VAL A 21 5.92 19.54 -1.95
CA VAL A 21 6.86 20.54 -2.48
C VAL A 21 6.81 21.88 -1.74
N ASP A 22 5.93 22.00 -0.76
CA ASP A 22 5.87 23.16 0.13
C ASP A 22 7.02 23.15 1.14
N ASP A 23 7.33 24.30 1.70
CA ASP A 23 8.36 24.44 2.73
C ASP A 23 7.85 24.06 4.14
N VAL A 24 8.77 23.97 5.09
CA VAL A 24 8.46 23.60 6.49
C VAL A 24 7.50 24.60 7.13
N ALA A 25 7.67 25.91 6.89
CA ALA A 25 6.82 26.94 7.48
C ALA A 25 5.36 26.81 7.01
N SER A 26 5.16 26.48 5.71
CA SER A 26 3.84 26.18 5.18
C SER A 26 3.23 24.94 5.85
N HIS A 27 4.02 23.88 6.07
CA HIS A 27 3.55 22.67 6.77
C HIS A 27 3.12 22.97 8.21
N GLU A 28 3.91 23.76 8.94
CA GLU A 28 3.58 24.18 10.31
C GLU A 28 2.31 25.04 10.35
N GLY A 29 2.09 25.84 9.30
CA GLY A 29 0.91 26.71 9.18
C GLY A 29 -0.39 25.92 8.99
N TRP A 30 -0.41 24.91 8.13
CA TRP A 30 -1.66 24.17 7.81
C TRP A 30 -1.83 22.85 8.58
N ALA A 31 -0.81 22.34 9.28
CA ALA A 31 -0.94 21.10 10.06
C ALA A 31 -2.02 21.18 11.15
N PRO A 32 -2.20 22.31 11.90
CA PRO A 32 -3.31 22.47 12.83
C PRO A 32 -4.70 22.40 12.15
N ASP A 33 -4.82 22.95 10.93
CA ASP A 33 -6.07 22.96 10.17
C ASP A 33 -6.51 21.55 9.81
N ILE A 34 -5.56 20.65 9.52
CA ILE A 34 -5.84 19.21 9.30
C ILE A 34 -6.47 18.59 10.55
N GLY A 35 -5.96 18.94 11.73
CA GLY A 35 -6.51 18.48 13.01
C GLY A 35 -7.94 18.97 13.21
N GLU A 36 -8.17 20.26 13.00
CA GLU A 36 -9.48 20.88 13.16
C GLU A 36 -10.52 20.31 12.18
N VAL A 37 -10.19 20.28 10.89
CA VAL A 37 -11.10 19.78 9.83
C VAL A 37 -11.25 18.28 9.84
N GLY A 38 -10.14 17.55 10.08
CA GLY A 38 -10.08 16.09 10.03
C GLY A 38 -10.50 15.39 11.32
N GLY A 39 -10.63 16.12 12.43
CA GLY A 39 -10.92 15.55 13.76
C GLY A 39 -9.81 14.64 14.30
N THR A 40 -8.60 14.76 13.76
CA THR A 40 -7.44 13.93 14.15
C THR A 40 -6.16 14.70 13.86
N GLU A 41 -5.30 14.84 14.85
CA GLU A 41 -3.99 15.47 14.66
C GLU A 41 -3.13 14.73 13.65
N LEU A 42 -2.26 15.47 12.97
CA LEU A 42 -1.24 14.90 12.09
C LEU A 42 -0.28 14.03 12.92
N ASN A 43 -0.14 12.75 12.57
CA ASN A 43 0.56 11.76 13.36
C ASN A 43 1.62 10.97 12.57
N PHE A 44 2.07 11.51 11.45
CA PHE A 44 3.15 10.99 10.62
C PHE A 44 3.99 12.14 10.07
N PRO A 45 5.28 11.92 9.77
CA PRO A 45 6.15 12.96 9.25
C PRO A 45 5.78 13.35 7.81
N ILE A 46 6.04 14.63 7.48
CA ILE A 46 5.92 15.18 6.13
C ILE A 46 7.28 15.74 5.71
N ILE A 47 7.78 15.27 4.59
CA ILE A 47 8.98 15.80 3.95
C ILE A 47 8.61 17.09 3.24
N ALA A 48 9.30 18.18 3.56
CA ALA A 48 9.30 19.41 2.80
C ALA A 48 10.34 19.30 1.68
N ASP A 49 9.91 19.42 0.42
CA ASP A 49 10.76 19.26 -0.76
C ASP A 49 10.64 20.48 -1.70
N PRO A 50 10.93 21.72 -1.21
CA PRO A 50 10.78 22.93 -2.01
C PRO A 50 11.69 22.95 -3.26
N ASP A 51 12.84 22.28 -3.17
CA ASP A 51 13.77 22.10 -4.28
C ASP A 51 13.33 21.00 -5.27
N LYS A 52 12.26 20.27 -4.97
CA LYS A 52 11.68 19.18 -5.77
C LYS A 52 12.61 18.00 -6.04
N LYS A 53 13.70 17.87 -5.30
CA LYS A 53 14.70 16.80 -5.51
C LYS A 53 14.14 15.40 -5.31
N VAL A 54 13.33 15.22 -4.29
CA VAL A 54 12.68 13.93 -4.02
C VAL A 54 11.52 13.71 -4.98
N ALA A 55 10.71 14.75 -5.25
CA ALA A 55 9.60 14.67 -6.18
C ALA A 55 10.06 14.31 -7.61
N GLU A 56 11.19 14.87 -8.07
CA GLU A 56 11.80 14.52 -9.36
C GLU A 56 12.37 13.10 -9.34
N LEU A 57 13.08 12.71 -8.28
CA LEU A 57 13.66 11.36 -8.14
C LEU A 57 12.59 10.27 -8.24
N TYR A 58 11.39 10.53 -7.69
CA TYR A 58 10.26 9.60 -7.69
C TYR A 58 9.29 9.81 -8.85
N ASP A 59 9.66 10.65 -9.85
CA ASP A 59 8.82 10.95 -11.02
C ASP A 59 7.40 11.42 -10.64
N MET A 60 7.31 12.29 -9.64
CA MET A 60 6.05 12.81 -9.12
C MET A 60 5.60 14.11 -9.79
N ILE A 61 6.43 14.70 -10.66
CA ILE A 61 6.15 15.95 -11.39
C ILE A 61 5.89 15.60 -12.85
N HIS A 62 4.66 15.80 -13.29
CA HIS A 62 4.26 15.47 -14.65
C HIS A 62 4.13 16.74 -15.51
N PRO A 63 4.83 16.82 -16.65
CA PRO A 63 4.81 18.01 -17.53
C PRO A 63 3.41 18.39 -18.04
N GLY A 64 2.50 17.42 -18.15
CA GLY A 64 1.12 17.63 -18.62
C GLY A 64 0.18 18.28 -17.60
N GLU A 65 0.59 18.44 -16.35
CA GLU A 65 -0.28 18.99 -15.29
C GLU A 65 -0.27 20.54 -15.23
N GLY A 66 0.50 21.20 -16.09
CA GLY A 66 0.49 22.65 -16.28
C GLY A 66 1.14 23.48 -15.17
N ASP A 67 1.52 22.88 -14.05
CA ASP A 67 2.28 23.48 -12.96
C ASP A 67 3.33 22.52 -12.39
N THR A 68 4.08 22.96 -11.41
CA THR A 68 5.15 22.18 -10.78
C THR A 68 4.75 21.48 -9.50
N SER A 69 3.45 21.36 -9.21
CA SER A 69 2.99 20.58 -8.07
C SER A 69 3.02 19.08 -8.40
N THR A 70 3.15 18.26 -7.35
CA THR A 70 3.20 16.81 -7.52
C THR A 70 1.83 16.22 -7.86
N VAL A 71 1.80 15.19 -8.72
CA VAL A 71 0.64 14.30 -8.85
C VAL A 71 0.43 13.51 -7.55
N ARG A 72 -0.73 12.88 -7.40
CA ARG A 72 -1.07 12.11 -6.19
C ARG A 72 -0.48 10.70 -6.27
N SER A 73 0.84 10.58 -6.16
CA SER A 73 1.53 9.29 -6.16
C SER A 73 1.58 8.67 -4.75
N VAL A 74 1.53 7.34 -4.73
CA VAL A 74 1.75 6.51 -3.54
C VAL A 74 2.75 5.43 -3.90
N PHE A 75 3.71 5.21 -3.03
CA PHE A 75 4.72 4.16 -3.14
C PHE A 75 4.62 3.27 -1.92
N ILE A 76 4.55 1.95 -2.13
CA ILE A 76 4.71 0.96 -1.07
C ILE A 76 6.13 0.41 -1.19
N ILE A 77 6.88 0.58 -0.11
CA ILE A 77 8.29 0.21 -0.02
C ILE A 77 8.45 -0.88 1.04
N ASP A 78 9.10 -1.97 0.68
CA ASP A 78 9.32 -3.10 1.59
C ASP A 78 10.50 -2.86 2.55
N PRO A 79 10.70 -3.72 3.57
CA PRO A 79 11.82 -3.60 4.50
C PRO A 79 13.21 -3.72 3.85
N ALA A 80 13.30 -4.23 2.62
CA ALA A 80 14.54 -4.28 1.85
C ALA A 80 14.75 -3.00 1.00
N ASN A 81 13.96 -1.95 1.23
CA ASN A 81 13.97 -0.68 0.50
C ASN A 81 13.65 -0.81 -0.99
N LYS A 82 12.82 -1.78 -1.36
CA LYS A 82 12.35 -1.94 -2.73
C LYS A 82 10.92 -1.40 -2.88
N VAL A 83 10.69 -0.64 -3.94
CA VAL A 83 9.34 -0.23 -4.32
C VAL A 83 8.60 -1.47 -4.83
N ARG A 84 7.50 -1.81 -4.16
CA ARG A 84 6.67 -3.00 -4.47
C ARG A 84 5.42 -2.62 -5.25
N LEU A 85 4.94 -1.41 -5.07
CA LEU A 85 3.77 -0.90 -5.78
C LEU A 85 3.87 0.61 -5.92
N THR A 86 3.42 1.11 -7.05
CA THR A 86 3.20 2.55 -7.31
C THR A 86 1.77 2.74 -7.79
N LEU A 87 1.07 3.70 -7.16
CA LEU A 87 -0.25 4.17 -7.61
C LEU A 87 -0.13 5.67 -7.91
N THR A 88 -0.59 6.09 -9.08
CA THR A 88 -0.59 7.50 -9.47
C THR A 88 -1.99 7.92 -9.87
N TYR A 89 -2.50 8.95 -9.19
CA TYR A 89 -3.80 9.55 -9.44
C TYR A 89 -3.62 10.95 -10.00
N PRO A 90 -4.47 11.39 -10.92
CA PRO A 90 -4.55 12.80 -11.30
C PRO A 90 -4.82 13.67 -10.07
N LYS A 91 -4.40 14.94 -10.09
CA LYS A 91 -4.59 15.88 -8.98
C LYS A 91 -6.06 16.03 -8.55
N SER A 92 -6.98 15.93 -9.53
CA SER A 92 -8.42 16.03 -9.30
C SER A 92 -9.05 14.80 -8.65
N VAL A 93 -8.32 13.68 -8.54
CA VAL A 93 -8.85 12.41 -8.04
C VAL A 93 -8.29 12.09 -6.66
N GLY A 94 -9.19 11.85 -5.70
CA GLY A 94 -8.82 11.40 -4.36
C GLY A 94 -8.31 9.97 -4.35
N ARG A 95 -7.35 9.67 -3.47
CA ARG A 95 -6.82 8.32 -3.27
C ARG A 95 -7.80 7.45 -2.49
N ASN A 96 -7.84 6.15 -2.78
CA ASN A 96 -8.55 5.15 -1.99
C ASN A 96 -7.59 4.54 -0.95
N PHE A 97 -7.71 4.93 0.31
CA PHE A 97 -6.84 4.46 1.39
C PHE A 97 -7.16 3.03 1.86
N ASP A 98 -8.38 2.57 1.67
CA ASP A 98 -8.75 1.18 1.99
C ASP A 98 -8.05 0.22 1.03
N GLU A 99 -7.91 0.60 -0.25
CA GLU A 99 -7.09 -0.14 -1.22
C GLU A 99 -5.61 -0.17 -0.83
N LEU A 100 -5.06 0.90 -0.27
CA LEU A 100 -3.67 0.91 0.20
C LEU A 100 -3.47 -0.11 1.33
N LEU A 101 -4.40 -0.18 2.29
CA LEU A 101 -4.35 -1.19 3.37
C LEU A 101 -4.51 -2.60 2.83
N ARG A 102 -5.45 -2.80 1.87
CA ARG A 102 -5.64 -4.09 1.20
C ARG A 102 -4.36 -4.57 0.53
N VAL A 103 -3.69 -3.72 -0.23
CA VAL A 103 -2.45 -4.06 -0.95
C VAL A 103 -1.30 -4.32 0.01
N VAL A 104 -1.15 -3.55 1.10
CA VAL A 104 -0.14 -3.83 2.13
C VAL A 104 -0.36 -5.23 2.71
N GLY A 105 -1.59 -5.58 3.08
CA GLY A 105 -1.92 -6.93 3.57
C GLY A 105 -1.61 -8.02 2.55
N ALA A 106 -2.00 -7.81 1.27
CA ALA A 106 -1.72 -8.75 0.19
C ALA A 106 -0.22 -8.98 -0.03
N LEU A 107 0.59 -7.90 0.00
CA LEU A 107 2.04 -8.01 -0.14
C LEU A 107 2.67 -8.77 1.04
N GLN A 108 2.26 -8.46 2.26
CA GLN A 108 2.76 -9.15 3.46
C GLN A 108 2.40 -10.65 3.44
N LEU A 109 1.17 -10.99 3.05
CA LEU A 109 0.75 -12.38 2.91
C LEU A 109 1.56 -13.13 1.86
N THR A 110 1.71 -12.58 0.65
CA THR A 110 2.44 -13.22 -0.44
C THR A 110 3.96 -13.29 -0.22
N ASP A 111 4.50 -12.42 0.63
CA ASP A 111 5.90 -12.50 1.08
C ASP A 111 6.10 -13.59 2.18
N SER A 112 5.08 -13.87 2.99
CA SER A 112 5.14 -14.84 4.09
C SER A 112 4.79 -16.27 3.68
N ALA A 113 3.97 -16.45 2.64
CA ALA A 113 3.46 -17.73 2.19
C ALA A 113 3.50 -17.85 0.66
N PRO A 114 3.69 -19.07 0.11
CA PRO A 114 3.71 -19.29 -1.33
C PRO A 114 2.29 -19.31 -1.92
N VAL A 115 1.63 -18.18 -1.84
CA VAL A 115 0.28 -17.94 -2.35
C VAL A 115 0.22 -16.66 -3.17
N ALA A 116 -0.85 -16.48 -3.93
CA ALA A 116 -1.20 -15.25 -4.62
C ALA A 116 -2.63 -14.85 -4.24
N THR A 117 -2.87 -13.56 -4.11
CA THR A 117 -4.20 -13.04 -3.88
C THR A 117 -4.97 -12.90 -5.20
N PRO A 118 -6.23 -13.34 -5.29
CA PRO A 118 -7.05 -13.10 -6.47
C PRO A 118 -7.45 -11.61 -6.60
N ALA A 119 -8.07 -11.26 -7.72
CA ALA A 119 -8.67 -9.94 -7.90
C ALA A 119 -9.68 -9.67 -6.78
N ASP A 120 -9.70 -8.41 -6.32
CA ASP A 120 -10.60 -7.91 -5.26
C ASP A 120 -10.45 -8.60 -3.89
N TRP A 121 -9.45 -9.47 -3.71
CA TRP A 121 -9.21 -10.16 -2.45
C TRP A 121 -9.15 -9.21 -1.25
N THR A 122 -9.79 -9.61 -0.17
CA THR A 122 -9.70 -8.99 1.14
C THR A 122 -9.17 -9.97 2.17
N GLN A 123 -8.57 -9.46 3.25
CA GLN A 123 -7.94 -10.28 4.29
C GLN A 123 -8.93 -11.31 4.87
N GLY A 124 -8.49 -12.58 4.94
CA GLY A 124 -9.28 -13.71 5.41
C GLY A 124 -10.02 -14.47 4.31
N GLU A 125 -10.04 -13.98 3.07
CA GLU A 125 -10.61 -14.71 1.94
C GLU A 125 -9.64 -15.74 1.38
N LYS A 126 -10.15 -16.70 0.62
CA LYS A 126 -9.33 -17.73 -0.04
C LYS A 126 -8.28 -17.11 -0.96
N VAL A 127 -7.16 -17.79 -1.04
CA VAL A 127 -6.01 -17.41 -1.87
C VAL A 127 -5.66 -18.53 -2.86
N ILE A 128 -4.89 -18.18 -3.89
CA ILE A 128 -4.42 -19.11 -4.91
C ILE A 128 -3.07 -19.66 -4.48
N VAL A 129 -2.92 -20.97 -4.44
CA VAL A 129 -1.61 -21.62 -4.22
C VAL A 129 -0.66 -21.26 -5.35
N SER A 130 0.58 -20.89 -5.03
CA SER A 130 1.60 -20.54 -6.02
C SER A 130 1.73 -21.63 -7.08
N PRO A 131 1.76 -21.26 -8.38
CA PRO A 131 1.94 -22.24 -9.46
C PRO A 131 3.23 -23.07 -9.37
N GLY A 132 4.26 -22.54 -8.72
CA GLY A 132 5.55 -23.23 -8.52
C GLY A 132 5.52 -24.32 -7.44
N MET A 133 4.42 -24.48 -6.70
CA MET A 133 4.25 -25.53 -5.68
C MET A 133 3.43 -26.69 -6.28
N SER A 134 3.81 -27.94 -5.99
CA SER A 134 2.98 -29.09 -6.39
C SER A 134 1.69 -29.17 -5.57
N THR A 135 0.70 -29.93 -6.04
CA THR A 135 -0.54 -30.14 -5.28
C THR A 135 -0.28 -30.94 -3.99
N GLU A 136 0.66 -31.89 -4.04
CA GLU A 136 1.09 -32.68 -2.89
C GLU A 136 1.74 -31.79 -1.82
N ASP A 137 2.71 -30.97 -2.20
CA ASP A 137 3.36 -30.02 -1.28
C ASP A 137 2.36 -29.00 -0.70
N ALA A 138 1.41 -28.56 -1.51
CA ALA A 138 0.36 -27.65 -1.04
C ALA A 138 -0.53 -28.31 0.00
N LYS A 139 -0.95 -29.57 -0.20
CA LYS A 139 -1.74 -30.35 0.77
C LYS A 139 -0.97 -30.62 2.05
N GLU A 140 0.33 -30.89 1.96
CA GLU A 140 1.19 -31.06 3.13
C GLU A 140 1.31 -29.73 3.92
N ARG A 141 1.48 -28.60 3.23
CA ARG A 141 1.72 -27.30 3.85
C ARG A 141 0.46 -26.68 4.44
N PHE A 142 -0.66 -26.70 3.71
CA PHE A 142 -1.89 -25.99 4.07
C PHE A 142 -2.98 -26.89 4.66
N GLY A 143 -2.83 -28.21 4.52
CA GLY A 143 -3.83 -29.20 4.91
C GLY A 143 -4.53 -29.79 3.69
N ALA A 144 -4.66 -31.13 3.68
CA ALA A 144 -5.24 -31.85 2.54
C ALA A 144 -6.72 -31.49 2.28
N ASP A 145 -7.44 -31.18 3.33
CA ASP A 145 -8.85 -30.76 3.36
C ASP A 145 -9.07 -29.30 3.00
N LYS A 146 -8.00 -28.48 3.01
CA LYS A 146 -8.04 -27.03 2.73
C LYS A 146 -7.61 -26.67 1.32
N VAL A 147 -6.97 -27.60 0.60
CA VAL A 147 -6.54 -27.36 -0.78
C VAL A 147 -7.60 -27.89 -1.75
N GLU A 148 -8.25 -26.96 -2.43
CA GLU A 148 -9.23 -27.21 -3.47
C GLU A 148 -8.58 -27.09 -4.86
N GLU A 149 -8.45 -28.19 -5.57
CA GLU A 149 -7.92 -28.22 -6.94
C GLU A 149 -9.04 -28.07 -7.95
N VAL A 150 -9.15 -26.90 -8.57
CA VAL A 150 -10.09 -26.63 -9.68
C VAL A 150 -9.47 -27.07 -11.01
N LYS A 151 -8.17 -26.82 -11.16
CA LYS A 151 -7.31 -27.23 -12.28
C LYS A 151 -5.90 -27.47 -11.72
N PRO A 152 -5.04 -28.24 -12.40
CA PRO A 152 -3.66 -28.46 -11.96
C PRO A 152 -2.86 -27.16 -11.72
N TYR A 153 -3.21 -26.10 -12.44
CA TYR A 153 -2.60 -24.76 -12.31
C TYR A 153 -3.43 -23.79 -11.45
N LEU A 154 -4.63 -24.13 -11.04
CA LEU A 154 -5.53 -23.29 -10.22
C LEU A 154 -6.00 -24.06 -8.99
N ARG A 155 -5.38 -23.79 -7.89
CA ARG A 155 -5.67 -24.42 -6.59
C ARG A 155 -5.88 -23.33 -5.56
N TRP A 156 -6.94 -23.47 -4.79
CA TRP A 156 -7.31 -22.53 -3.74
C TRP A 156 -6.94 -23.11 -2.38
N THR A 157 -6.67 -22.24 -1.42
CA THR A 157 -6.56 -22.57 -0.01
C THR A 157 -7.11 -21.44 0.84
N ASP A 158 -7.34 -21.69 2.11
CA ASP A 158 -7.69 -20.64 3.07
C ASP A 158 -6.50 -19.68 3.23
N ASP A 159 -6.80 -18.44 3.65
CA ASP A 159 -5.78 -17.46 4.01
C ASP A 159 -4.92 -18.01 5.17
N PRO A 160 -3.59 -18.18 4.98
CA PRO A 160 -2.71 -18.74 6.00
C PRO A 160 -2.15 -17.71 6.99
N SER A 161 -2.63 -16.43 6.98
CA SER A 161 -2.14 -15.36 7.88
C SER A 161 -2.66 -15.49 9.31
#